data_be2545f379514bc7b61f6e3af19ce42a
#
_entry.id   be2545f379514bc7b61f6e3af19ce42a
#
_cell.length_a   1.000
_cell.length_b   1.000
_cell.length_c   1.000
_cell.angle_alpha   90.00
_cell.angle_beta   90.00
_cell.angle_gamma   90.00
#
_symmetry.space_group_name_H-M   'P 1'
#
loop_
_entity.id
_entity.type
_entity.pdbx_description
1 polymer ?
#
loop_
_entity_poly.entity_id
_entity_poly.type
_entity_poly.pdbx_seq_one_letter_code
_entity_poly.pdbx_strand_id
1 'polypeptide(L)'
;MKKLLIGASLAALSLVSLAEPVSYTIEPSHTFVTYEIQHFGTSTNRGRFDKKEGSVQVDRAAKTGRVEIKFELPSVNTGVAMMDKHLQSPDFFDSAKFPTATFVGEQFVFDGDKVKSVTGNLTLHGKTNPVTLTATNYNCYENPMLKRQVCGGDFDAVIDRTQWGIDYGLAYGFPKNVHLVIQVEAVHQ
;
A
#
# COMPACT_ATOMS: atom_id res chain seq x y z
N MET A 1 22.53 66.91 30.42
CA MET A 1 21.29 66.20 30.09
C MET A 1 21.64 65.14 29.07
N LYS A 2 21.77 63.85 29.52
CA LYS A 2 22.09 62.70 28.65
C LYS A 2 20.77 62.04 28.24
N LYS A 3 20.46 62.01 26.93
CA LYS A 3 19.31 61.34 26.38
C LYS A 3 19.67 59.87 26.15
N LEU A 4 19.00 58.96 26.87
CA LEU A 4 19.07 57.51 26.64
C LEU A 4 18.13 57.16 25.51
N LEU A 5 18.65 56.60 24.41
CA LEU A 5 17.88 56.01 23.32
C LEU A 5 17.70 54.53 23.64
N ILE A 6 16.48 54.11 23.96
CA ILE A 6 16.11 52.69 24.13
C ILE A 6 15.72 52.17 22.74
N GLY A 7 16.59 51.34 22.16
CA GLY A 7 16.29 50.61 20.93
C GLY A 7 15.41 49.40 21.22
N ALA A 8 14.19 49.41 20.77
CA ALA A 8 13.30 48.23 20.81
C ALA A 8 13.66 47.29 19.67
N SER A 9 14.26 46.14 20.01
CA SER A 9 14.50 45.06 19.04
C SER A 9 13.18 44.27 18.85
N LEU A 10 12.54 44.41 17.69
CA LEU A 10 11.46 43.54 17.27
C LEU A 10 12.04 42.17 16.88
N ALA A 11 11.84 41.16 17.71
CA ALA A 11 12.11 39.77 17.36
C ALA A 11 10.97 39.30 16.40
N ALA A 12 11.30 39.14 15.13
CA ALA A 12 10.38 38.54 14.16
C ALA A 12 10.26 37.02 14.44
N LEU A 13 9.16 36.59 15.03
CA LEU A 13 8.82 35.16 15.11
C LEU A 13 8.45 34.71 13.68
N SER A 14 9.33 33.93 13.06
CA SER A 14 9.01 33.22 11.83
C SER A 14 8.00 32.11 12.17
N LEU A 15 6.75 32.29 11.76
CA LEU A 15 5.74 31.24 11.77
C LEU A 15 6.17 30.19 10.74
N VAL A 16 6.64 29.04 11.20
CA VAL A 16 6.83 27.88 10.35
C VAL A 16 5.44 27.39 9.99
N SER A 17 4.99 27.67 8.76
CA SER A 17 3.78 27.07 8.21
C SER A 17 4.06 25.58 8.00
N LEU A 18 3.50 24.73 8.86
CA LEU A 18 3.43 23.31 8.62
C LEU A 18 2.42 23.10 7.50
N ALA A 19 2.88 22.59 6.36
CA ALA A 19 1.97 22.17 5.30
C ALA A 19 1.12 21.01 5.86
N GLU A 20 -0.19 21.09 5.66
CA GLU A 20 -1.07 19.99 6.06
C GLU A 20 -0.88 18.78 5.13
N PRO A 21 -0.98 17.54 5.66
CA PRO A 21 -0.94 16.34 4.83
C PRO A 21 -2.02 16.36 3.76
N VAL A 22 -1.65 16.04 2.53
CA VAL A 22 -2.58 15.93 1.42
C VAL A 22 -3.22 14.55 1.43
N SER A 23 -4.55 14.51 1.31
CA SER A 23 -5.34 13.27 1.34
C SER A 23 -5.75 12.83 -0.06
N TYR A 24 -5.65 11.51 -0.29
CA TYR A 24 -6.02 10.85 -1.54
C TYR A 24 -6.90 9.64 -1.22
N THR A 25 -7.85 9.34 -2.10
CA THR A 25 -8.63 8.08 -2.07
C THR A 25 -8.20 7.21 -3.25
N ILE A 26 -7.99 5.91 -3.03
CA ILE A 26 -7.59 5.02 -4.12
C ILE A 26 -8.66 5.00 -5.21
N GLU A 27 -8.21 4.93 -6.45
CA GLU A 27 -9.06 4.77 -7.63
C GLU A 27 -9.12 3.27 -7.98
N PRO A 28 -10.27 2.59 -7.78
CA PRO A 28 -10.32 1.13 -7.79
C PRO A 28 -10.19 0.50 -9.18
N SER A 29 -10.41 1.25 -10.26
CA SER A 29 -10.28 0.71 -11.62
C SER A 29 -8.83 0.66 -12.10
N HIS A 30 -7.92 1.42 -11.47
CA HIS A 30 -6.48 1.43 -11.74
C HIS A 30 -5.64 0.98 -10.53
N THR A 31 -6.27 0.40 -9.51
CA THR A 31 -5.58 -0.14 -8.34
C THR A 31 -5.78 -1.64 -8.25
N PHE A 32 -4.69 -2.41 -8.27
CA PHE A 32 -4.74 -3.87 -8.18
C PHE A 32 -3.60 -4.40 -7.31
N VAL A 33 -3.91 -5.42 -6.51
CA VAL A 33 -2.93 -6.24 -5.82
C VAL A 33 -2.96 -7.60 -6.48
N THR A 34 -1.92 -7.91 -7.23
CA THR A 34 -1.71 -9.19 -7.89
C THR A 34 -0.69 -9.99 -7.10
N TYR A 35 -0.97 -11.25 -6.83
CA TYR A 35 0.02 -12.18 -6.31
C TYR A 35 0.54 -13.07 -7.44
N GLU A 36 1.81 -13.47 -7.31
CA GLU A 36 2.48 -14.42 -8.18
C GLU A 36 3.13 -15.52 -7.33
N ILE A 37 2.88 -16.78 -7.71
CA ILE A 37 3.49 -17.92 -7.05
C ILE A 37 3.90 -18.98 -8.07
N GLN A 38 5.11 -19.52 -7.92
CA GLN A 38 5.61 -20.57 -8.79
C GLN A 38 4.84 -21.87 -8.60
N HIS A 39 4.43 -22.50 -9.72
CA HIS A 39 3.79 -23.80 -9.74
C HIS A 39 4.81 -24.87 -10.14
N PHE A 40 5.40 -25.53 -9.15
CA PHE A 40 6.44 -26.57 -9.32
C PHE A 40 7.64 -26.12 -10.17
N GLY A 41 7.98 -24.84 -10.15
CA GLY A 41 9.07 -24.29 -10.95
C GLY A 41 8.81 -24.26 -12.46
N THR A 42 7.60 -24.61 -12.91
CA THR A 42 7.24 -24.68 -14.34
C THR A 42 6.61 -23.39 -14.85
N SER A 43 5.62 -22.89 -14.14
CA SER A 43 4.86 -21.70 -14.52
C SER A 43 4.56 -20.84 -13.31
N THR A 44 4.09 -19.62 -13.53
CA THR A 44 3.69 -18.71 -12.45
C THR A 44 2.16 -18.61 -12.42
N ASN A 45 1.57 -19.08 -11.33
CA ASN A 45 0.16 -18.82 -11.03
C ASN A 45 -0.01 -17.38 -10.57
N ARG A 46 -1.08 -16.74 -11.03
CA ARG A 46 -1.43 -15.36 -10.72
C ARG A 46 -2.89 -15.26 -10.33
N GLY A 47 -3.16 -14.32 -9.45
CA GLY A 47 -4.52 -13.89 -9.13
C GLY A 47 -4.47 -12.50 -8.54
N ARG A 48 -5.62 -11.84 -8.52
CA ARG A 48 -5.77 -10.49 -7.99
C ARG A 48 -7.03 -10.40 -7.13
N PHE A 49 -7.15 -9.30 -6.36
CA PHE A 49 -8.37 -8.99 -5.63
C PHE A 49 -9.14 -7.89 -6.36
N ASP A 50 -10.37 -8.18 -6.78
CA ASP A 50 -11.17 -7.24 -7.58
C ASP A 50 -11.82 -6.15 -6.73
N LYS A 51 -12.07 -6.41 -5.42
CA LYS A 51 -12.67 -5.43 -4.50
C LYS A 51 -11.67 -4.94 -3.47
N LYS A 52 -11.43 -3.65 -3.47
CA LYS A 52 -10.51 -2.94 -2.59
C LYS A 52 -10.98 -1.51 -2.39
N GLU A 53 -10.61 -0.95 -1.24
CA GLU A 53 -10.81 0.45 -0.88
C GLU A 53 -9.62 0.93 -0.07
N GLY A 54 -9.40 2.23 0.01
CA GLY A 54 -8.32 2.77 0.81
C GLY A 54 -8.09 4.25 0.65
N SER A 55 -7.20 4.76 1.49
CA SER A 55 -6.78 6.15 1.48
C SER A 55 -5.28 6.28 1.69
N VAL A 56 -4.74 7.39 1.22
CA VAL A 56 -3.34 7.76 1.40
C VAL A 56 -3.29 9.20 1.87
N GLN A 57 -2.51 9.47 2.90
CA GLN A 57 -2.15 10.81 3.34
C GLN A 57 -0.65 10.98 3.16
N VAL A 58 -0.23 12.11 2.60
CA VAL A 58 1.20 12.39 2.35
C VAL A 58 1.50 13.83 2.71
N ASP A 59 2.50 14.02 3.56
CA ASP A 59 3.19 15.28 3.76
C ASP A 59 4.56 15.22 3.09
N ARG A 60 4.66 15.83 1.89
CA ARG A 60 5.92 15.83 1.13
C ARG A 60 7.00 16.70 1.77
N ALA A 61 6.61 17.75 2.49
CA ALA A 61 7.55 18.63 3.15
C ALA A 61 8.17 17.95 4.38
N ALA A 62 7.34 17.29 5.19
CA ALA A 62 7.77 16.53 6.34
C ALA A 62 8.35 15.14 5.99
N LYS A 63 8.22 14.68 4.72
CA LYS A 63 8.60 13.33 4.27
C LYS A 63 7.92 12.22 5.07
N THR A 64 6.64 12.41 5.38
CA THR A 64 5.81 11.45 6.11
C THR A 64 4.58 11.07 5.30
N GLY A 65 3.95 9.97 5.68
CA GLY A 65 2.70 9.54 5.06
C GLY A 65 2.04 8.42 5.85
N ARG A 66 0.78 8.16 5.50
CA ARG A 66 0.00 7.02 5.97
C ARG A 66 -0.79 6.48 4.79
N VAL A 67 -0.73 5.19 4.58
CA VAL A 67 -1.59 4.48 3.64
C VAL A 67 -2.38 3.42 4.40
N GLU A 68 -3.66 3.31 4.07
CA GLU A 68 -4.51 2.22 4.55
C GLU A 68 -5.30 1.67 3.36
N ILE A 69 -5.10 0.39 3.06
CA ILE A 69 -5.79 -0.31 1.97
C ILE A 69 -6.40 -1.59 2.53
N LYS A 70 -7.68 -1.81 2.22
CA LYS A 70 -8.43 -3.01 2.55
C LYS A 70 -8.84 -3.73 1.28
N PHE A 71 -8.69 -5.05 1.25
CA PHE A 71 -9.15 -5.91 0.16
C PHE A 71 -10.18 -6.90 0.70
N GLU A 72 -11.21 -7.19 -0.11
CA GLU A 72 -12.13 -8.28 0.17
C GLU A 72 -11.54 -9.59 -0.35
N LEU A 73 -11.20 -10.52 0.54
CA LEU A 73 -10.61 -11.82 0.16
C LEU A 73 -11.54 -12.70 -0.69
N PRO A 74 -12.89 -12.67 -0.53
CA PRO A 74 -13.79 -13.36 -1.45
C PRO A 74 -13.77 -12.83 -2.88
N SER A 75 -13.16 -11.66 -3.13
CA SER A 75 -13.02 -11.09 -4.47
C SER A 75 -11.79 -11.58 -5.24
N VAL A 76 -11.10 -12.60 -4.72
CA VAL A 76 -9.97 -13.21 -5.41
C VAL A 76 -10.39 -13.72 -6.78
N ASN A 77 -9.60 -13.43 -7.79
CA ASN A 77 -9.86 -13.75 -9.19
C ASN A 77 -8.57 -14.21 -9.86
N THR A 78 -8.53 -15.48 -10.23
CA THR A 78 -7.45 -16.12 -10.99
C THR A 78 -7.83 -16.34 -12.45
N GLY A 79 -9.07 -16.02 -12.83
CA GLY A 79 -9.67 -16.40 -14.11
C GLY A 79 -10.16 -17.85 -14.13
N VAL A 80 -10.03 -18.61 -13.04
CA VAL A 80 -10.46 -20.02 -12.92
C VAL A 80 -11.33 -20.19 -11.69
N ALA A 81 -12.64 -20.30 -11.85
CA ALA A 81 -13.60 -20.30 -10.75
C ALA A 81 -13.35 -21.40 -9.69
N MET A 82 -12.87 -22.59 -10.10
CA MET A 82 -12.50 -23.64 -9.13
C MET A 82 -11.30 -23.24 -8.27
N MET A 83 -10.31 -22.56 -8.84
CA MET A 83 -9.14 -22.07 -8.10
C MET A 83 -9.57 -20.95 -7.15
N ASP A 84 -10.40 -20.01 -7.60
CA ASP A 84 -10.92 -18.91 -6.76
C ASP A 84 -11.65 -19.47 -5.53
N LYS A 85 -12.49 -20.51 -5.73
CA LYS A 85 -13.17 -21.20 -4.63
C LYS A 85 -12.18 -21.89 -3.67
N HIS A 86 -11.13 -22.52 -4.20
CA HIS A 86 -10.11 -23.16 -3.37
C HIS A 86 -9.32 -22.15 -2.55
N LEU A 87 -8.94 -21.02 -3.14
CA LEU A 87 -8.24 -19.95 -2.43
C LEU A 87 -9.08 -19.33 -1.31
N GLN A 88 -10.41 -19.36 -1.44
CA GLN A 88 -11.32 -18.87 -0.38
C GLN A 88 -11.49 -19.87 0.78
N SER A 89 -11.09 -21.13 0.59
CA SER A 89 -11.24 -22.19 1.60
C SER A 89 -10.31 -22.04 2.80
N PRO A 90 -10.52 -22.83 3.89
CA PRO A 90 -9.63 -22.87 5.04
C PRO A 90 -8.18 -23.27 4.75
N ASP A 91 -7.92 -23.91 3.61
CA ASP A 91 -6.55 -24.26 3.18
C ASP A 91 -5.71 -23.02 2.83
N PHE A 92 -6.37 -21.87 2.49
CA PHE A 92 -5.71 -20.65 2.07
C PHE A 92 -6.19 -19.44 2.85
N PHE A 93 -7.13 -18.65 2.30
CA PHE A 93 -7.53 -17.39 2.92
C PHE A 93 -8.57 -17.56 4.03
N ASP A 94 -9.27 -18.70 4.07
CA ASP A 94 -10.39 -18.92 5.00
C ASP A 94 -11.34 -17.70 5.02
N SER A 95 -11.75 -17.27 3.83
CA SER A 95 -12.44 -15.98 3.65
C SER A 95 -13.81 -15.91 4.30
N ALA A 96 -14.38 -17.05 4.69
CA ALA A 96 -15.58 -17.10 5.52
C ALA A 96 -15.32 -16.61 6.95
N LYS A 97 -14.14 -16.89 7.50
CA LYS A 97 -13.71 -16.46 8.83
C LYS A 97 -12.95 -15.13 8.80
N PHE A 98 -12.16 -14.91 7.76
CA PHE A 98 -11.34 -13.72 7.56
C PHE A 98 -11.71 -13.07 6.22
N PRO A 99 -12.79 -12.29 6.16
CA PRO A 99 -13.31 -11.79 4.88
C PRO A 99 -12.43 -10.69 4.26
N THR A 100 -11.50 -10.12 5.01
CA THR A 100 -10.68 -8.99 4.54
C THR A 100 -9.20 -9.18 4.89
N ALA A 101 -8.34 -8.58 4.07
CA ALA A 101 -6.96 -8.28 4.41
C ALA A 101 -6.78 -6.75 4.42
N THR A 102 -5.86 -6.26 5.26
CA THR A 102 -5.60 -4.82 5.41
C THR A 102 -4.09 -4.56 5.47
N PHE A 103 -3.64 -3.59 4.70
CA PHE A 103 -2.27 -3.05 4.81
C PHE A 103 -2.34 -1.64 5.38
N VAL A 104 -1.59 -1.38 6.46
CA VAL A 104 -1.42 -0.05 7.05
C VAL A 104 0.06 0.28 7.04
N GLY A 105 0.46 1.26 6.20
CA GLY A 105 1.84 1.71 6.05
C GLY A 105 2.03 3.12 6.57
N GLU A 106 3.04 3.31 7.41
CA GLU A 106 3.35 4.61 8.03
C GLU A 106 4.81 5.02 7.89
N GLN A 107 5.68 4.07 7.51
CA GLN A 107 7.10 4.36 7.32
C GLN A 107 7.38 4.58 5.84
N PHE A 108 7.31 5.82 5.40
CA PHE A 108 7.59 6.24 4.03
C PHE A 108 9.05 6.61 3.87
N VAL A 109 9.66 6.14 2.79
CA VAL A 109 10.98 6.60 2.32
C VAL A 109 10.77 7.33 1.01
N PHE A 110 11.33 8.52 0.90
CA PHE A 110 11.23 9.37 -0.28
C PHE A 110 12.59 9.50 -0.98
N ASP A 111 12.54 9.65 -2.31
CA ASP A 111 13.64 10.11 -3.14
C ASP A 111 13.14 11.38 -3.87
N GLY A 112 13.63 12.56 -3.44
CA GLY A 112 13.00 13.83 -3.80
C GLY A 112 11.54 13.87 -3.36
N ASP A 113 10.62 14.07 -4.31
CA ASP A 113 9.17 14.08 -4.06
C ASP A 113 8.49 12.74 -4.38
N LYS A 114 9.26 11.73 -4.77
CA LYS A 114 8.77 10.41 -5.12
C LYS A 114 8.83 9.47 -3.93
N VAL A 115 7.78 8.68 -3.73
CA VAL A 115 7.80 7.58 -2.76
C VAL A 115 8.69 6.48 -3.31
N LYS A 116 9.72 6.09 -2.55
CA LYS A 116 10.64 4.99 -2.86
C LYS A 116 10.22 3.67 -2.23
N SER A 117 9.74 3.72 -0.99
CA SER A 117 9.19 2.55 -0.32
C SER A 117 8.23 2.94 0.79
N VAL A 118 7.36 2.00 1.15
CA VAL A 118 6.46 2.10 2.30
C VAL A 118 6.56 0.81 3.10
N THR A 119 6.93 0.92 4.37
CA THR A 119 6.89 -0.20 5.31
C THR A 119 5.66 -0.06 6.20
N GLY A 120 4.95 -1.14 6.38
CA GLY A 120 3.72 -1.20 7.15
C GLY A 120 3.38 -2.60 7.62
N ASN A 121 2.20 -2.76 8.16
CA ASN A 121 1.67 -4.00 8.68
C ASN A 121 0.59 -4.57 7.74
N LEU A 122 0.79 -5.79 7.27
CA LEU A 122 -0.22 -6.55 6.54
C LEU A 122 -0.94 -7.49 7.51
N THR A 123 -2.24 -7.29 7.67
CA THR A 123 -3.12 -8.23 8.37
C THR A 123 -3.80 -9.11 7.33
N LEU A 124 -3.54 -10.41 7.40
CA LEU A 124 -4.08 -11.43 6.50
C LEU A 124 -4.32 -12.69 7.30
N HIS A 125 -5.41 -13.42 7.04
CA HIS A 125 -5.73 -14.68 7.72
C HIS A 125 -5.66 -14.56 9.27
N GLY A 126 -6.08 -13.40 9.81
CA GLY A 126 -6.09 -13.08 11.24
C GLY A 126 -4.73 -12.82 11.89
N LYS A 127 -3.64 -12.78 11.12
CA LYS A 127 -2.29 -12.48 11.61
C LYS A 127 -1.76 -11.21 10.99
N THR A 128 -0.96 -10.46 11.76
CA THR A 128 -0.35 -9.21 11.33
C THR A 128 1.17 -9.33 11.33
N ASN A 129 1.79 -9.02 10.19
CA ASN A 129 3.24 -9.04 10.04
C ASN A 129 3.71 -7.84 9.22
N PRO A 130 4.96 -7.37 9.42
CA PRO A 130 5.51 -6.26 8.67
C PRO A 130 5.78 -6.65 7.21
N VAL A 131 5.50 -5.71 6.30
CA VAL A 131 5.80 -5.82 4.87
C VAL A 131 6.34 -4.50 4.39
N THR A 132 7.39 -4.53 3.56
CA THR A 132 7.91 -3.36 2.85
C THR A 132 7.53 -3.45 1.38
N LEU A 133 6.81 -2.46 0.91
CA LEU A 133 6.48 -2.26 -0.50
C LEU A 133 7.55 -1.35 -1.11
N THR A 134 8.25 -1.81 -2.14
CA THR A 134 9.29 -1.05 -2.85
C THR A 134 8.71 -0.53 -4.16
N ALA A 135 8.78 0.78 -4.38
CA ALA A 135 8.31 1.37 -5.63
C ALA A 135 9.28 1.03 -6.77
N THR A 136 8.75 0.48 -7.85
CA THR A 136 9.44 0.31 -9.13
C THR A 136 9.16 1.48 -10.06
N ASN A 137 8.02 2.14 -9.86
CA ASN A 137 7.64 3.37 -10.52
C ASN A 137 6.78 4.22 -9.56
N TYR A 138 6.88 5.56 -9.66
CA TYR A 138 6.01 6.50 -8.93
C TYR A 138 5.88 7.79 -9.71
N ASN A 139 4.65 8.27 -9.89
CA ASN A 139 4.37 9.53 -10.56
C ASN A 139 3.10 10.20 -10.02
N CYS A 140 2.98 11.50 -10.27
CA CYS A 140 1.75 12.27 -10.09
C CYS A 140 1.44 13.02 -11.38
N TYR A 141 0.15 13.13 -11.73
CA TYR A 141 -0.32 13.85 -12.90
C TYR A 141 -1.68 14.52 -12.63
N GLU A 142 -1.99 15.55 -13.40
CA GLU A 142 -3.33 16.14 -13.40
C GLU A 142 -4.25 15.34 -14.32
N ASN A 143 -5.24 14.68 -13.74
CA ASN A 143 -6.20 13.90 -14.53
C ASN A 143 -7.13 14.83 -15.31
N PRO A 144 -7.13 14.77 -16.65
CA PRO A 144 -7.88 15.71 -17.48
C PRO A 144 -9.40 15.55 -17.34
N MET A 145 -9.89 14.39 -16.95
CA MET A 145 -11.33 14.12 -16.76
C MET A 145 -11.79 14.53 -15.37
N LEU A 146 -11.04 14.17 -14.32
CA LEU A 146 -11.39 14.44 -12.94
C LEU A 146 -11.05 15.87 -12.51
N LYS A 147 -10.16 16.57 -13.25
CA LYS A 147 -9.62 17.89 -12.90
C LYS A 147 -8.99 17.89 -11.49
N ARG A 148 -8.37 16.79 -11.12
CA ARG A 148 -7.69 16.59 -9.83
C ARG A 148 -6.37 15.89 -10.06
N GLN A 149 -5.44 16.12 -9.15
CA GLN A 149 -4.19 15.39 -9.14
C GLN A 149 -4.43 13.91 -8.81
N VAL A 150 -3.79 13.04 -9.55
CA VAL A 150 -3.69 11.61 -9.26
C VAL A 150 -2.24 11.27 -9.02
N CYS A 151 -1.95 10.58 -7.92
CA CYS A 151 -0.62 10.08 -7.60
C CYS A 151 -0.67 8.58 -7.41
N GLY A 152 0.39 7.90 -7.82
CA GLY A 152 0.46 6.46 -7.68
C GLY A 152 1.72 5.87 -8.28
N GLY A 153 1.71 4.56 -8.45
CA GLY A 153 2.83 3.85 -9.02
C GLY A 153 2.70 2.35 -8.92
N ASP A 154 3.79 1.68 -9.28
CA ASP A 154 3.94 0.25 -9.18
C ASP A 154 4.87 -0.08 -8.01
N PHE A 155 4.48 -1.09 -7.23
CA PHE A 155 5.22 -1.53 -6.05
C PHE A 155 5.36 -3.04 -6.05
N ASP A 156 6.50 -3.51 -5.55
CA ASP A 156 6.81 -4.93 -5.38
C ASP A 156 7.05 -5.26 -3.92
N ALA A 157 6.67 -6.48 -3.54
CA ALA A 157 7.08 -7.11 -2.28
C ALA A 157 7.16 -8.64 -2.44
N VAL A 158 8.00 -9.28 -1.65
CA VAL A 158 8.00 -10.73 -1.49
C VAL A 158 7.65 -11.05 -0.05
N ILE A 159 6.62 -11.87 0.15
CA ILE A 159 6.20 -12.29 1.47
C ILE A 159 6.35 -13.81 1.63
N ASP A 160 6.67 -14.25 2.84
CA ASP A 160 6.59 -15.66 3.23
C ASP A 160 5.17 -15.92 3.78
N ARG A 161 4.31 -16.57 2.98
CA ARG A 161 2.89 -16.81 3.30
C ARG A 161 2.68 -17.61 4.58
N THR A 162 3.69 -18.36 5.03
CA THR A 162 3.62 -19.16 6.26
C THR A 162 3.57 -18.29 7.52
N GLN A 163 4.07 -17.05 7.45
CA GLN A 163 3.96 -16.09 8.55
C GLN A 163 2.49 -15.76 8.87
N TRP A 164 1.60 -15.88 7.89
CA TRP A 164 0.15 -15.74 8.07
C TRP A 164 -0.55 -17.08 8.28
N GLY A 165 0.19 -18.18 8.36
CA GLY A 165 -0.36 -19.55 8.56
C GLY A 165 -1.00 -20.12 7.29
N ILE A 166 -0.63 -19.62 6.12
CA ILE A 166 -1.04 -20.16 4.83
C ILE A 166 0.06 -21.11 4.36
N ASP A 167 -0.03 -22.36 4.73
CA ASP A 167 1.01 -23.37 4.53
C ASP A 167 0.59 -24.54 3.62
N TYR A 168 -0.65 -24.53 3.12
CA TYR A 168 -1.14 -25.55 2.19
C TYR A 168 -0.19 -25.71 0.99
N GLY A 169 0.07 -26.96 0.65
CA GLY A 169 0.90 -27.34 -0.50
C GLY A 169 2.40 -27.33 -0.27
N LEU A 170 2.93 -26.85 0.88
CA LEU A 170 4.37 -26.88 1.17
C LEU A 170 4.93 -28.30 1.14
N ALA A 171 4.21 -29.28 1.69
CA ALA A 171 4.60 -30.69 1.68
C ALA A 171 4.68 -31.28 0.26
N TYR A 172 4.02 -30.66 -0.71
CA TYR A 172 4.04 -31.05 -2.12
C TYR A 172 5.05 -30.27 -2.96
N GLY A 173 5.83 -29.38 -2.33
CA GLY A 173 6.87 -28.60 -3.01
C GLY A 173 6.41 -27.24 -3.52
N PHE A 174 5.21 -26.75 -3.16
CA PHE A 174 4.86 -25.36 -3.43
C PHE A 174 5.72 -24.40 -2.60
N PRO A 175 6.18 -23.29 -3.18
CA PRO A 175 7.02 -22.34 -2.45
C PRO A 175 6.24 -21.62 -1.37
N LYS A 176 6.96 -21.20 -0.33
CA LYS A 176 6.43 -20.35 0.72
C LYS A 176 6.39 -18.87 0.30
N ASN A 177 7.29 -18.48 -0.60
CA ASN A 177 7.40 -17.10 -1.05
C ASN A 177 6.35 -16.78 -2.11
N VAL A 178 5.66 -15.68 -1.91
CA VAL A 178 4.68 -15.10 -2.83
C VAL A 178 5.17 -13.71 -3.21
N HIS A 179 5.27 -13.43 -4.51
CA HIS A 179 5.56 -12.11 -5.03
C HIS A 179 4.25 -11.32 -5.16
N LEU A 180 4.23 -10.11 -4.62
CA LEU A 180 3.14 -9.16 -4.74
C LEU A 180 3.54 -8.10 -5.76
N VAL A 181 2.76 -8.00 -6.83
CA VAL A 181 2.86 -6.96 -7.86
C VAL A 181 1.67 -6.04 -7.68
N ILE A 182 1.94 -4.82 -7.27
CA ILE A 182 0.91 -3.88 -6.85
C ILE A 182 0.98 -2.66 -7.74
N GLN A 183 -0.14 -2.33 -8.38
CA GLN A 183 -0.36 -1.02 -8.99
C GLN A 183 -1.37 -0.25 -8.15
N VAL A 184 -1.14 1.02 -7.93
CA VAL A 184 -2.04 1.89 -7.18
C VAL A 184 -2.09 3.27 -7.79
N GLU A 185 -3.30 3.77 -8.00
CA GLU A 185 -3.57 5.18 -8.26
C GLU A 185 -4.52 5.73 -7.19
N ALA A 186 -4.28 6.95 -6.74
CA ALA A 186 -5.09 7.61 -5.74
C ALA A 186 -5.36 9.07 -6.14
N VAL A 187 -6.61 9.47 -6.02
CA VAL A 187 -7.14 10.77 -6.42
C VAL A 187 -7.14 11.72 -5.23
N HIS A 188 -6.59 12.91 -5.42
CA HIS A 188 -6.62 14.00 -4.44
C HIS A 188 -8.07 14.34 -4.06
N GLN A 189 -8.32 14.54 -2.75
CA GLN A 189 -9.66 14.83 -2.20
C GLN A 189 -9.98 16.31 -2.22
#